data_d4b84834431de828ddeaecf1aca9621e
#
_entry.id   d4b84834431de828ddeaecf1aca9621e
#
_cell.length_a   1.000
_cell.length_b   1.000
_cell.length_c   1.000
_cell.angle_alpha   90.00
_cell.angle_beta   90.00
_cell.angle_gamma   90.00
#
_symmetry.space_group_name_H-M   'P 1'
#
loop_
_entity.id
_entity.type
_entity.pdbx_description
1 polymer ?
#
loop_
_entity_poly.entity_id
_entity_poly.type
_entity_poly.pdbx_seq_one_letter_code
_entity_poly.pdbx_strand_id
1 'polypeptide(L)'
;MLKKTWTMEYALLVILAASLLAVGGCGKNQGDVSAQEAPPPQNIIPGVDVTLFSVDHPEQYPIVTATRYDAPSQLVATGVVMPDIARSVPVVTLASGRVVDIRARLGDNVRKDQVLMRVRSDDVAGGFDAYRKAISDELLARKQLVRTKDLYEHGAMAQQDLEAAEDNEDDAKTTLDTATEHLRLLGNDPDKPNGVVDILAPISGVITDQEVTLAATVQSYSSPNPFTISDLSTVWIVADVFESDMADVRLGEPAEIKLNAYPDRKIRGTISNIGAILDPNIRTAKVRIEVANPGGMMRPGMYGTATFYSTDKKTYTTVPSSAILHLHDRDWVFIPTNGKFRRTQVTSGAQLPNNLQEITSGLQPGQQVVSNAGTIQNAIDNE
;
A
#
# COMPACT_ATOMS: atom_id res chain seq x y z
N MET A 1 46.14 3.07 -18.80
CA MET A 1 46.64 4.06 -17.83
C MET A 1 46.25 3.60 -16.41
N LEU A 2 47.02 2.65 -15.92
CA LEU A 2 46.92 2.12 -14.53
C LEU A 2 48.30 2.42 -13.90
N LYS A 3 48.33 3.30 -12.88
CA LYS A 3 49.42 3.45 -11.87
C LYS A 3 49.19 4.75 -11.12
N LYS A 4 48.48 4.69 -9.97
CA LYS A 4 48.65 5.68 -8.88
C LYS A 4 47.63 5.47 -7.74
N THR A 5 47.65 4.34 -7.03
CA THR A 5 46.90 4.21 -5.76
C THR A 5 47.58 3.22 -4.78
N TRP A 6 48.92 3.12 -4.76
CA TRP A 6 49.62 2.15 -3.88
C TRP A 6 50.63 2.78 -2.91
N THR A 7 50.55 4.06 -2.63
CA THR A 7 51.54 4.74 -1.75
C THR A 7 50.95 5.35 -0.49
N MET A 8 49.66 5.17 -0.20
CA MET A 8 49.03 5.76 1.01
C MET A 8 48.79 4.77 2.17
N GLU A 9 48.79 3.48 1.94
CA GLU A 9 48.57 2.50 3.01
C GLU A 9 49.84 2.13 3.80
N TYR A 10 51.05 2.33 3.25
CA TYR A 10 52.29 2.05 3.95
C TYR A 10 52.79 3.19 4.87
N ALA A 11 52.22 4.39 4.73
CA ALA A 11 52.59 5.53 5.60
C ALA A 11 51.88 5.47 6.99
N LEU A 12 50.76 4.78 7.10
CA LEU A 12 49.99 4.66 8.36
C LEU A 12 50.53 3.54 9.30
N LEU A 13 51.23 2.55 8.75
CA LEU A 13 51.77 1.42 9.49
C LEU A 13 53.13 1.71 10.17
N VAL A 14 53.86 2.72 9.71
CA VAL A 14 55.18 3.11 10.25
C VAL A 14 54.99 4.08 11.42
N ILE A 15 53.89 4.80 11.51
CA ILE A 15 53.61 5.74 12.64
C ILE A 15 53.10 5.00 13.88
N LEU A 16 52.48 3.81 13.75
CA LEU A 16 52.00 3.02 14.89
C LEU A 16 53.09 2.18 15.56
N ALA A 17 54.25 1.96 14.95
CA ALA A 17 55.36 1.20 15.51
C ALA A 17 56.38 2.05 16.31
N ALA A 18 56.29 3.38 16.24
CA ALA A 18 57.22 4.28 16.92
C ALA A 18 56.72 4.76 18.29
N SER A 19 55.49 4.43 18.73
CA SER A 19 54.90 4.89 19.99
C SER A 19 54.97 3.88 21.13
N LEU A 20 55.63 2.72 20.97
CA LEU A 20 55.68 1.66 22.02
C LEU A 20 57.02 1.50 22.71
N LEU A 21 57.97 2.45 22.59
CA LEU A 21 59.31 2.31 23.16
C LEU A 21 59.75 3.43 24.14
N ALA A 22 58.83 4.07 24.84
CA ALA A 22 59.20 5.11 25.80
C ALA A 22 58.37 5.00 27.10
N VAL A 23 58.34 3.85 27.81
CA VAL A 23 58.03 3.81 29.24
C VAL A 23 58.85 2.68 29.87
N GLY A 24 60.05 2.99 30.23
CA GLY A 24 60.96 2.15 31.06
C GLY A 24 61.90 3.05 31.88
N GLY A 25 61.43 3.48 33.03
CA GLY A 25 62.23 4.26 33.94
C GLY A 25 61.87 3.92 35.40
N CYS A 26 62.60 3.02 35.99
CA CYS A 26 62.57 2.72 37.43
C CYS A 26 62.92 3.93 38.35
N GLY A 27 62.13 4.15 39.38
CA GLY A 27 62.45 4.95 40.51
C GLY A 27 61.86 4.35 41.78
N LYS A 28 62.63 3.54 42.51
CA LYS A 28 62.34 3.14 43.90
C LYS A 28 62.38 4.38 44.75
N ASN A 29 61.30 4.72 45.45
CA ASN A 29 61.37 5.45 46.71
C ASN A 29 60.36 4.81 47.67
N GLN A 30 60.89 4.11 48.66
CA GLN A 30 60.17 3.68 49.86
C GLN A 30 59.92 4.94 50.69
N GLY A 31 58.70 5.38 50.78
CA GLY A 31 58.24 6.31 51.82
C GLY A 31 57.11 5.62 52.55
N ASP A 32 57.31 5.45 53.86
CA ASP A 32 56.31 4.97 54.79
C ASP A 32 55.03 5.74 54.65
N VAL A 33 53.98 5.04 54.19
CA VAL A 33 52.60 5.53 54.24
C VAL A 33 51.97 4.86 55.45
N SER A 34 51.81 5.66 56.50
CA SER A 34 51.00 5.38 57.66
C SER A 34 49.72 4.67 57.31
N ALA A 35 49.44 3.57 58.02
CA ALA A 35 48.18 2.82 57.90
C ALA A 35 46.97 3.79 57.94
N GLN A 36 46.39 4.05 56.76
CA GLN A 36 45.13 4.70 56.70
C GLN A 36 44.11 3.64 57.14
N GLU A 37 43.52 3.87 58.25
CA GLU A 37 42.45 3.11 58.86
C GLU A 37 41.41 2.77 57.80
N ALA A 38 41.18 1.48 57.51
CA ALA A 38 40.15 1.03 56.62
C ALA A 38 38.82 1.63 57.09
N PRO A 39 37.96 2.15 56.14
CA PRO A 39 36.65 2.66 56.53
C PRO A 39 35.91 1.57 57.30
N PRO A 40 35.18 1.90 58.35
CA PRO A 40 34.49 0.92 59.16
C PRO A 40 33.58 0.09 58.28
N PRO A 41 33.45 -1.23 58.55
CA PRO A 41 32.59 -2.08 57.78
C PRO A 41 31.20 -1.43 57.75
N GLN A 42 30.69 -1.16 56.57
CA GLN A 42 29.31 -0.70 56.41
C GLN A 42 28.43 -1.78 57.04
N ASN A 43 27.78 -1.45 58.12
CA ASN A 43 26.70 -2.25 58.66
C ASN A 43 25.62 -2.28 57.57
N ILE A 44 25.62 -3.35 56.80
CA ILE A 44 24.51 -3.66 55.92
C ILE A 44 23.35 -4.01 56.84
N ILE A 45 22.54 -3.03 57.16
CA ILE A 45 21.23 -3.27 57.76
C ILE A 45 20.52 -4.22 56.83
N PRO A 46 20.08 -5.43 57.29
CA PRO A 46 19.36 -6.38 56.46
C PRO A 46 18.21 -5.63 55.80
N GLY A 47 18.21 -5.57 54.47
CA GLY A 47 17.49 -4.59 53.69
C GLY A 47 16.04 -4.41 54.14
N VAL A 48 15.71 -3.19 54.48
CA VAL A 48 14.32 -2.72 54.40
C VAL A 48 13.91 -2.96 52.94
N ASP A 49 12.96 -3.87 52.74
CA ASP A 49 12.44 -4.14 51.40
C ASP A 49 11.73 -2.85 50.92
N VAL A 50 12.48 -2.02 50.20
CA VAL A 50 12.01 -0.71 49.67
C VAL A 50 10.76 -0.84 48.76
N THR A 51 10.32 -2.06 48.49
CA THR A 51 9.09 -2.33 47.74
C THR A 51 7.89 -2.61 48.66
N LEU A 52 8.09 -2.74 49.97
CA LEU A 52 7.05 -3.06 50.96
C LEU A 52 6.68 -1.84 51.78
N PHE A 53 5.47 -1.36 51.61
CA PHE A 53 4.92 -0.16 52.25
C PHE A 53 3.92 -0.52 53.34
N SER A 54 3.99 0.15 54.46
CA SER A 54 2.98 0.13 55.53
C SER A 54 2.11 1.36 55.34
N VAL A 55 0.80 1.25 55.41
CA VAL A 55 -0.09 2.39 55.41
C VAL A 55 -1.04 2.28 56.57
N ASP A 56 -1.46 3.41 57.11
CA ASP A 56 -2.50 3.45 58.13
C ASP A 56 -3.80 2.93 57.53
N HIS A 57 -4.54 2.12 58.29
CA HIS A 57 -5.85 1.59 57.89
C HIS A 57 -5.85 0.82 56.58
N PRO A 58 -5.07 -0.28 56.38
CA PRO A 58 -5.00 -1.03 55.16
C PRO A 58 -6.34 -1.60 54.68
N GLU A 59 -7.31 -1.76 55.57
CA GLU A 59 -8.66 -2.22 55.30
C GLU A 59 -9.50 -1.22 54.45
N GLN A 60 -9.08 0.05 54.35
CA GLN A 60 -9.80 1.07 53.56
C GLN A 60 -9.46 0.97 52.04
N TYR A 61 -8.49 0.17 51.66
CA TYR A 61 -8.11 0.01 50.26
C TYR A 61 -8.77 -1.23 49.65
N PRO A 62 -9.81 -1.05 48.78
CA PRO A 62 -10.50 -2.18 48.16
C PRO A 62 -9.52 -3.02 47.32
N ILE A 63 -9.67 -4.33 47.47
CA ILE A 63 -8.82 -5.31 46.77
C ILE A 63 -9.64 -5.93 45.63
N VAL A 64 -9.02 -6.07 44.47
CA VAL A 64 -9.58 -6.81 43.33
C VAL A 64 -8.66 -7.97 42.95
N THR A 65 -9.25 -9.02 42.44
CA THR A 65 -8.47 -10.20 41.95
C THR A 65 -8.19 -10.04 40.48
N ALA A 66 -6.96 -10.26 40.07
CA ALA A 66 -6.59 -10.35 38.65
C ALA A 66 -7.33 -11.53 38.01
N THR A 67 -8.12 -11.22 36.98
CA THR A 67 -8.98 -12.21 36.32
C THR A 67 -8.41 -12.63 34.96
N ARG A 68 -8.82 -13.82 34.50
CA ARG A 68 -8.61 -14.24 33.12
C ARG A 68 -9.68 -13.63 32.24
N TYR A 69 -9.27 -13.04 31.15
CA TYR A 69 -10.15 -12.50 30.15
C TYR A 69 -9.79 -13.11 28.79
N ASP A 70 -10.70 -13.88 28.23
CA ASP A 70 -10.52 -14.50 26.93
C ASP A 70 -11.10 -13.57 25.85
N ALA A 71 -10.26 -13.00 25.03
CA ALA A 71 -10.66 -12.17 23.92
C ALA A 71 -9.93 -12.62 22.64
N PRO A 72 -10.54 -12.38 21.48
CA PRO A 72 -9.82 -12.54 20.22
C PRO A 72 -8.61 -11.59 20.20
N SER A 73 -7.47 -12.08 19.75
CA SER A 73 -6.32 -11.23 19.48
C SER A 73 -6.69 -10.21 18.41
N GLN A 74 -6.33 -8.95 18.63
CA GLN A 74 -6.57 -7.88 17.68
C GLN A 74 -5.24 -7.39 17.14
N LEU A 75 -5.10 -7.46 15.81
CA LEU A 75 -3.99 -6.90 15.10
C LEU A 75 -4.46 -5.61 14.41
N VAL A 76 -3.74 -4.52 14.60
CA VAL A 76 -4.00 -3.24 13.95
C VAL A 76 -2.87 -2.94 12.98
N ALA A 77 -3.19 -2.78 11.70
CA ALA A 77 -2.23 -2.43 10.67
C ALA A 77 -2.67 -1.16 9.92
N THR A 78 -1.70 -0.39 9.45
CA THR A 78 -1.97 0.76 8.58
C THR A 78 -2.27 0.29 7.17
N GLY A 79 -3.26 0.90 6.54
CA GLY A 79 -3.65 0.56 5.18
C GLY A 79 -3.96 1.78 4.32
N VAL A 80 -3.89 1.58 3.02
CA VAL A 80 -4.18 2.59 1.99
C VAL A 80 -5.33 2.11 1.12
N VAL A 81 -6.24 3.02 0.79
CA VAL A 81 -7.30 2.76 -0.19
C VAL A 81 -6.70 2.71 -1.58
N MET A 82 -6.91 1.64 -2.30
CA MET A 82 -6.48 1.46 -3.69
C MET A 82 -7.67 1.05 -4.57
N PRO A 83 -7.66 1.41 -5.85
CA PRO A 83 -8.66 0.89 -6.79
C PRO A 83 -8.47 -0.62 -6.95
N ASP A 84 -9.57 -1.31 -7.23
CA ASP A 84 -9.51 -2.72 -7.66
C ASP A 84 -8.90 -2.79 -9.07
N ILE A 85 -7.74 -3.43 -9.18
CA ILE A 85 -7.04 -3.58 -10.47
C ILE A 85 -7.89 -4.38 -11.47
N ALA A 86 -8.67 -5.36 -11.01
CA ALA A 86 -9.55 -6.13 -11.89
C ALA A 86 -10.71 -5.29 -12.49
N ARG A 87 -11.01 -4.15 -11.86
CA ARG A 87 -12.03 -3.18 -12.29
C ARG A 87 -11.41 -1.89 -12.84
N SER A 88 -10.11 -1.89 -13.09
CA SER A 88 -9.37 -0.76 -13.63
C SER A 88 -8.96 -1.07 -15.06
N VAL A 89 -9.37 -0.23 -16.00
CA VAL A 89 -9.12 -0.43 -17.43
C VAL A 89 -8.27 0.73 -17.93
N PRO A 90 -7.05 0.44 -18.45
CA PRO A 90 -6.26 1.45 -19.14
C PRO A 90 -6.92 1.84 -20.45
N VAL A 91 -6.93 3.12 -20.75
CA VAL A 91 -7.38 3.64 -22.04
C VAL A 91 -6.21 3.61 -23.00
N VAL A 92 -6.32 2.86 -24.08
CA VAL A 92 -5.30 2.79 -25.12
C VAL A 92 -5.68 3.69 -26.29
N THR A 93 -4.67 4.25 -26.98
CA THR A 93 -4.87 4.98 -28.23
C THR A 93 -4.82 4.01 -29.41
N LEU A 94 -5.75 4.14 -30.34
CA LEU A 94 -5.81 3.32 -31.54
C LEU A 94 -4.88 3.81 -32.64
N ALA A 95 -4.54 5.11 -32.62
CA ALA A 95 -3.69 5.74 -33.63
C ALA A 95 -2.65 6.63 -32.95
N SER A 96 -1.46 6.73 -33.56
CA SER A 96 -0.41 7.63 -33.11
C SER A 96 -0.69 9.05 -33.56
N GLY A 97 -0.31 10.02 -32.75
CA GLY A 97 -0.54 11.42 -33.11
C GLY A 97 -0.36 12.41 -31.97
N ARG A 98 -0.82 13.64 -32.21
CA ARG A 98 -0.73 14.73 -31.25
C ARG A 98 -2.09 15.01 -30.61
N VAL A 99 -2.11 15.13 -29.29
CA VAL A 99 -3.32 15.50 -28.54
C VAL A 99 -3.71 16.94 -28.83
N VAL A 100 -4.90 17.15 -29.34
CA VAL A 100 -5.44 18.48 -29.72
C VAL A 100 -6.52 18.97 -28.76
N ASP A 101 -7.17 18.06 -28.02
CA ASP A 101 -8.23 18.39 -27.06
C ASP A 101 -8.27 17.36 -25.93
N ILE A 102 -8.51 17.80 -24.69
CA ILE A 102 -8.70 16.93 -23.51
C ILE A 102 -10.00 17.36 -22.85
N ARG A 103 -10.97 16.45 -22.79
CA ARG A 103 -12.32 16.70 -22.28
C ARG A 103 -12.61 16.10 -20.92
N ALA A 104 -11.75 15.20 -20.46
CA ALA A 104 -11.86 14.57 -19.17
C ALA A 104 -10.54 14.67 -18.41
N ARG A 105 -10.61 14.81 -17.07
CA ARG A 105 -9.47 15.06 -16.18
C ARG A 105 -9.43 14.02 -15.09
N LEU A 106 -8.28 13.93 -14.43
CA LEU A 106 -8.10 13.11 -13.23
C LEU A 106 -9.20 13.40 -12.21
N GLY A 107 -9.87 12.37 -11.73
CA GLY A 107 -10.96 12.43 -10.77
C GLY A 107 -12.36 12.61 -11.37
N ASP A 108 -12.51 12.85 -12.68
CA ASP A 108 -13.80 12.97 -13.33
C ASP A 108 -14.53 11.62 -13.42
N ASN A 109 -15.85 11.67 -13.24
CA ASN A 109 -16.72 10.55 -13.53
C ASN A 109 -17.03 10.53 -15.04
N VAL A 110 -16.75 9.43 -15.68
CA VAL A 110 -16.98 9.25 -17.11
C VAL A 110 -17.95 8.08 -17.37
N ARG A 111 -18.67 8.15 -18.47
CA ARG A 111 -19.54 7.07 -18.95
C ARG A 111 -18.83 6.31 -20.05
N LYS A 112 -19.17 5.04 -20.21
CA LYS A 112 -18.75 4.27 -21.37
C LYS A 112 -19.08 5.02 -22.66
N ASP A 113 -18.17 4.98 -23.62
CA ASP A 113 -18.23 5.65 -24.94
C ASP A 113 -18.20 7.20 -24.87
N GLN A 114 -17.92 7.78 -23.71
CA GLN A 114 -17.69 9.23 -23.58
C GLN A 114 -16.32 9.59 -24.16
N VAL A 115 -16.25 10.69 -24.95
CA VAL A 115 -14.99 11.21 -25.48
C VAL A 115 -14.14 11.78 -24.34
N LEU A 116 -12.95 11.24 -24.16
CA LEU A 116 -11.97 11.66 -23.16
C LEU A 116 -10.99 12.69 -23.71
N MET A 117 -10.47 12.43 -24.89
CA MET A 117 -9.54 13.32 -25.60
C MET A 117 -9.63 13.13 -27.10
N ARG A 118 -9.03 14.05 -27.84
CA ARG A 118 -8.90 14.03 -29.29
C ARG A 118 -7.44 14.03 -29.72
N VAL A 119 -7.13 13.16 -30.66
CA VAL A 119 -5.76 13.00 -31.20
C VAL A 119 -5.80 13.30 -32.70
N ARG A 120 -4.98 14.24 -33.16
CA ARG A 120 -4.73 14.42 -34.60
C ARG A 120 -3.67 13.39 -35.00
N SER A 121 -4.03 12.56 -35.97
CA SER A 121 -3.21 11.40 -36.36
C SER A 121 -2.86 11.44 -37.86
N ASP A 122 -1.56 11.26 -38.13
CA ASP A 122 -1.07 11.08 -39.49
C ASP A 122 -1.42 9.68 -40.03
N ASP A 123 -1.60 8.67 -39.15
CA ASP A 123 -2.03 7.32 -39.52
C ASP A 123 -3.45 7.38 -40.14
N VAL A 124 -4.32 8.18 -39.52
CA VAL A 124 -5.68 8.42 -40.04
C VAL A 124 -5.67 9.17 -41.37
N ALA A 125 -4.82 10.18 -41.53
CA ALA A 125 -4.68 10.92 -42.75
C ALA A 125 -4.24 9.99 -43.90
N GLY A 126 -3.20 9.15 -43.64
CA GLY A 126 -2.74 8.12 -44.59
C GLY A 126 -3.81 7.07 -44.93
N GLY A 127 -4.61 6.66 -43.92
CA GLY A 127 -5.77 5.78 -44.12
C GLY A 127 -6.82 6.37 -45.07
N PHE A 128 -7.14 7.66 -44.90
CA PHE A 128 -8.06 8.36 -45.82
C PHE A 128 -7.52 8.49 -47.25
N ASP A 129 -6.21 8.72 -47.41
CA ASP A 129 -5.57 8.79 -48.71
C ASP A 129 -5.62 7.42 -49.42
N ALA A 130 -5.32 6.34 -48.70
CA ALA A 130 -5.46 4.97 -49.21
C ALA A 130 -6.90 4.64 -49.59
N TYR A 131 -7.88 5.01 -48.75
CA TYR A 131 -9.31 4.80 -49.03
C TYR A 131 -9.78 5.54 -50.28
N ARG A 132 -9.43 6.84 -50.42
CA ARG A 132 -9.81 7.63 -51.63
C ARG A 132 -9.20 7.06 -52.89
N LYS A 133 -7.96 6.59 -52.83
CA LYS A 133 -7.31 5.93 -53.96
C LYS A 133 -8.05 4.64 -54.30
N ALA A 134 -8.36 3.79 -53.30
CA ALA A 134 -9.08 2.54 -53.54
C ALA A 134 -10.48 2.74 -54.15
N ILE A 135 -11.24 3.78 -53.73
CA ILE A 135 -12.49 4.16 -54.39
C ILE A 135 -12.28 4.48 -55.85
N SER A 136 -11.24 5.23 -56.19
CA SER A 136 -10.98 5.64 -57.56
C SER A 136 -10.57 4.46 -58.42
N ASP A 137 -9.76 3.55 -57.89
CA ASP A 137 -9.28 2.35 -58.56
C ASP A 137 -10.43 1.35 -58.79
N GLU A 138 -11.32 1.12 -57.80
CA GLU A 138 -12.53 0.28 -57.93
C GLU A 138 -13.47 0.86 -58.97
N LEU A 139 -13.74 2.16 -58.92
CA LEU A 139 -14.62 2.80 -59.91
C LEU A 139 -14.09 2.66 -61.36
N LEU A 140 -12.74 2.74 -61.54
CA LEU A 140 -12.09 2.52 -62.82
C LEU A 140 -12.24 1.08 -63.28
N ALA A 141 -11.90 0.10 -62.43
CA ALA A 141 -11.98 -1.32 -62.70
C ALA A 141 -13.42 -1.75 -63.07
N ARG A 142 -14.40 -1.29 -62.30
CA ARG A 142 -15.81 -1.53 -62.54
C ARG A 142 -16.27 -0.96 -63.91
N LYS A 143 -15.84 0.24 -64.27
CA LYS A 143 -16.16 0.81 -65.59
C LYS A 143 -15.52 0.03 -66.74
N GLN A 144 -14.30 -0.49 -66.50
CA GLN A 144 -13.61 -1.36 -67.48
C GLN A 144 -14.35 -2.67 -67.63
N LEU A 145 -14.73 -3.34 -66.54
CA LEU A 145 -15.50 -4.57 -66.54
C LEU A 145 -16.81 -4.39 -67.29
N VAL A 146 -17.60 -3.35 -67.01
CA VAL A 146 -18.87 -3.08 -67.70
C VAL A 146 -18.65 -2.94 -69.22
N ARG A 147 -17.60 -2.23 -69.64
CA ARG A 147 -17.28 -2.06 -71.06
C ARG A 147 -16.84 -3.38 -71.72
N THR A 148 -15.94 -4.12 -71.03
CA THR A 148 -15.44 -5.41 -71.58
C THR A 148 -16.58 -6.43 -71.71
N LYS A 149 -17.49 -6.47 -70.72
CA LYS A 149 -18.66 -7.33 -70.74
C LYS A 149 -19.60 -7.00 -71.94
N ASP A 150 -19.86 -5.72 -72.15
CA ASP A 150 -20.67 -5.28 -73.30
C ASP A 150 -20.01 -5.68 -74.63
N LEU A 151 -18.72 -5.49 -74.81
CA LEU A 151 -17.98 -5.90 -76.03
C LEU A 151 -17.93 -7.42 -76.20
N TYR A 152 -17.80 -8.20 -75.12
CA TYR A 152 -17.84 -9.65 -75.13
C TYR A 152 -19.23 -10.17 -75.58
N GLU A 153 -20.30 -9.63 -75.05
CA GLU A 153 -21.66 -9.96 -75.38
C GLU A 153 -21.95 -9.69 -76.86
N HIS A 154 -21.28 -8.71 -77.48
CA HIS A 154 -21.37 -8.40 -78.90
C HIS A 154 -20.27 -9.10 -79.75
N GLY A 155 -19.51 -10.04 -79.16
CA GLY A 155 -18.51 -10.83 -79.92
C GLY A 155 -17.23 -10.08 -80.30
N ALA A 156 -16.96 -8.90 -79.72
CA ALA A 156 -15.80 -8.04 -80.01
C ALA A 156 -14.64 -8.23 -79.08
N MET A 157 -14.73 -9.05 -77.97
CA MET A 157 -13.72 -9.37 -77.00
C MET A 157 -13.62 -10.86 -76.73
N ALA A 158 -12.45 -11.38 -76.36
CA ALA A 158 -12.25 -12.76 -75.94
C ALA A 158 -12.73 -13.02 -74.54
N GLN A 159 -13.06 -14.25 -74.18
CA GLN A 159 -13.50 -14.65 -72.83
C GLN A 159 -12.36 -14.39 -71.84
N GLN A 160 -11.11 -14.61 -72.20
CA GLN A 160 -9.94 -14.34 -71.35
C GLN A 160 -9.86 -12.86 -70.92
N ASP A 161 -10.24 -11.93 -71.82
CA ASP A 161 -10.23 -10.49 -71.52
C ASP A 161 -11.36 -10.12 -70.54
N LEU A 162 -12.50 -10.81 -70.60
CA LEU A 162 -13.60 -10.64 -69.63
C LEU A 162 -13.19 -11.16 -68.27
N GLU A 163 -12.66 -12.38 -68.16
CA GLU A 163 -12.16 -12.97 -66.92
C GLU A 163 -11.12 -12.08 -66.27
N ALA A 164 -10.16 -11.55 -67.04
CA ALA A 164 -9.14 -10.62 -66.53
C ALA A 164 -9.73 -9.31 -66.03
N ALA A 165 -10.82 -8.81 -66.62
CA ALA A 165 -11.51 -7.61 -66.14
C ALA A 165 -12.37 -7.87 -64.90
N GLU A 166 -12.92 -9.09 -64.72
CA GLU A 166 -13.61 -9.54 -63.51
C GLU A 166 -12.63 -9.67 -62.36
N ASP A 167 -11.50 -10.35 -62.56
CA ASP A 167 -10.44 -10.49 -61.54
C ASP A 167 -9.91 -9.12 -61.07
N ASN A 168 -9.71 -8.20 -62.03
CA ASN A 168 -9.21 -6.85 -61.69
C ASN A 168 -10.24 -6.03 -60.87
N GLU A 169 -11.53 -6.18 -61.13
CA GLU A 169 -12.59 -5.53 -60.35
C GLU A 169 -12.69 -6.13 -58.94
N ASP A 170 -12.64 -7.47 -58.82
CA ASP A 170 -12.64 -8.16 -57.53
C ASP A 170 -11.42 -7.78 -56.66
N ASP A 171 -10.23 -7.66 -57.24
CA ASP A 171 -9.01 -7.18 -56.56
C ASP A 171 -9.17 -5.73 -56.10
N ALA A 172 -9.69 -4.85 -56.96
CA ALA A 172 -9.91 -3.44 -56.60
C ALA A 172 -10.94 -3.29 -55.48
N LYS A 173 -12.00 -4.08 -55.51
CA LYS A 173 -13.05 -4.13 -54.49
C LYS A 173 -12.52 -4.63 -53.15
N THR A 174 -11.74 -5.71 -53.17
CA THR A 174 -11.08 -6.24 -51.98
C THR A 174 -10.13 -5.19 -51.33
N THR A 175 -9.43 -4.43 -52.18
CA THR A 175 -8.55 -3.33 -51.72
C THR A 175 -9.37 -2.20 -51.09
N LEU A 176 -10.55 -1.85 -51.66
CA LEU A 176 -11.43 -0.85 -51.08
C LEU A 176 -12.03 -1.31 -49.75
N ASP A 177 -12.47 -2.56 -49.66
CA ASP A 177 -12.98 -3.14 -48.42
C ASP A 177 -11.91 -3.14 -47.32
N THR A 178 -10.68 -3.51 -47.65
CA THR A 178 -9.54 -3.49 -46.72
C THR A 178 -9.25 -2.07 -46.22
N ALA A 179 -9.20 -1.07 -47.10
CA ALA A 179 -8.98 0.32 -46.74
C ALA A 179 -10.10 0.88 -45.86
N THR A 180 -11.35 0.47 -46.14
CA THR A 180 -12.54 0.84 -45.36
C THR A 180 -12.45 0.30 -43.93
N GLU A 181 -12.15 -1.00 -43.79
CA GLU A 181 -11.99 -1.63 -42.47
C GLU A 181 -10.81 -1.05 -41.70
N HIS A 182 -9.71 -0.72 -42.38
CA HIS A 182 -8.58 -0.07 -41.74
C HIS A 182 -8.96 1.27 -41.07
N LEU A 183 -9.73 2.13 -41.76
CA LEU A 183 -10.25 3.37 -41.19
C LEU A 183 -11.18 3.14 -40.00
N ARG A 184 -12.05 2.13 -40.06
CA ARG A 184 -12.93 1.76 -38.95
C ARG A 184 -12.15 1.30 -37.73
N LEU A 185 -11.11 0.50 -37.91
CA LEU A 185 -10.22 0.07 -36.83
C LEU A 185 -9.50 1.25 -36.18
N LEU A 186 -9.19 2.31 -36.95
CA LEU A 186 -8.66 3.55 -36.43
C LEU A 186 -9.72 4.44 -35.74
N GLY A 187 -10.96 3.97 -35.62
CA GLY A 187 -12.05 4.69 -34.99
C GLY A 187 -12.64 5.83 -35.83
N ASN A 188 -12.46 5.81 -37.16
CA ASN A 188 -12.92 6.84 -38.07
C ASN A 188 -14.01 6.34 -39.05
N ASP A 189 -14.95 7.23 -39.32
CA ASP A 189 -15.99 7.02 -40.30
C ASP A 189 -15.42 7.39 -41.69
N PRO A 190 -15.38 6.43 -42.66
CA PRO A 190 -14.91 6.71 -44.04
C PRO A 190 -15.60 7.88 -44.70
N ASP A 191 -16.86 8.12 -44.37
CA ASP A 191 -17.68 9.19 -44.99
C ASP A 191 -17.44 10.58 -44.37
N LYS A 192 -16.68 10.64 -43.24
CA LYS A 192 -16.41 11.89 -42.50
C LYS A 192 -14.92 12.12 -42.26
N PRO A 193 -14.17 12.47 -43.30
CA PRO A 193 -12.73 12.68 -43.16
C PRO A 193 -12.42 13.89 -42.29
N ASN A 194 -11.84 13.67 -41.09
CA ASN A 194 -11.50 14.74 -40.16
C ASN A 194 -10.04 14.69 -39.65
N GLY A 195 -9.27 13.62 -39.92
CA GLY A 195 -7.88 13.47 -39.47
C GLY A 195 -7.72 13.46 -37.94
N VAL A 196 -8.84 13.35 -37.21
CA VAL A 196 -8.86 13.37 -35.74
C VAL A 196 -9.53 12.10 -35.24
N VAL A 197 -8.92 11.48 -34.23
CA VAL A 197 -9.46 10.30 -33.55
C VAL A 197 -10.02 10.73 -32.20
N ASP A 198 -11.28 10.38 -31.95
CA ASP A 198 -11.90 10.51 -30.64
C ASP A 198 -11.52 9.28 -29.79
N ILE A 199 -10.81 9.50 -28.67
CA ILE A 199 -10.48 8.44 -27.72
C ILE A 199 -11.60 8.36 -26.70
N LEU A 200 -12.26 7.20 -26.67
CA LEU A 200 -13.46 6.96 -25.87
C LEU A 200 -13.14 6.21 -24.58
N ALA A 201 -14.00 6.38 -23.56
CA ALA A 201 -13.96 5.59 -22.34
C ALA A 201 -14.42 4.16 -22.58
N PRO A 202 -13.61 3.12 -22.33
CA PRO A 202 -14.01 1.71 -22.54
C PRO A 202 -15.04 1.24 -21.52
N ILE A 203 -15.06 1.84 -20.33
CA ILE A 203 -16.00 1.55 -19.24
C ILE A 203 -16.50 2.86 -18.61
N SER A 204 -17.59 2.76 -17.85
CA SER A 204 -18.02 3.83 -16.95
C SER A 204 -17.26 3.73 -15.63
N GLY A 205 -16.81 4.85 -15.08
CA GLY A 205 -16.05 4.88 -13.83
C GLY A 205 -15.44 6.25 -13.57
N VAL A 206 -14.42 6.27 -12.72
CA VAL A 206 -13.64 7.46 -12.38
C VAL A 206 -12.27 7.38 -13.05
N ILE A 207 -11.77 8.49 -13.56
CA ILE A 207 -10.39 8.58 -14.04
C ILE A 207 -9.47 8.58 -12.82
N THR A 208 -8.76 7.49 -12.61
CA THR A 208 -7.85 7.29 -11.46
C THR A 208 -6.42 7.60 -11.78
N ASP A 209 -6.07 7.70 -13.07
CA ASP A 209 -4.74 8.09 -13.52
C ASP A 209 -4.82 8.86 -14.85
N GLN A 210 -3.93 9.86 -15.01
CA GLN A 210 -3.82 10.68 -16.22
C GLN A 210 -2.35 11.00 -16.49
N GLU A 211 -1.81 10.38 -17.55
CA GLU A 211 -0.40 10.54 -17.99
C GLU A 211 -0.27 11.42 -19.24
N VAL A 212 -1.37 11.99 -19.73
CA VAL A 212 -1.42 12.77 -20.95
C VAL A 212 -1.67 14.25 -20.67
N THR A 213 -1.01 15.10 -21.47
CA THR A 213 -1.21 16.56 -21.46
C THR A 213 -1.57 17.07 -22.85
N LEU A 214 -2.14 18.30 -22.91
CA LEU A 214 -2.43 18.94 -24.18
C LEU A 214 -1.14 19.12 -25.01
N ALA A 215 -1.23 18.87 -26.31
CA ALA A 215 -0.13 18.90 -27.26
C ALA A 215 0.93 17.79 -27.09
N ALA A 216 0.77 16.86 -26.15
CA ALA A 216 1.62 15.69 -26.05
C ALA A 216 1.47 14.79 -27.30
N THR A 217 2.53 14.05 -27.62
CA THR A 217 2.48 13.00 -28.64
C THR A 217 2.16 11.68 -27.95
N VAL A 218 1.18 10.97 -28.50
CA VAL A 218 0.80 9.61 -28.08
C VAL A 218 1.08 8.63 -29.19
N GLN A 219 1.42 7.39 -28.80
CA GLN A 219 1.64 6.31 -29.76
C GLN A 219 0.55 5.24 -29.58
N SER A 220 0.16 4.60 -30.66
CA SER A 220 -0.81 3.51 -30.64
C SER A 220 -0.27 2.33 -29.82
N TYR A 221 -1.12 1.77 -28.96
CA TYR A 221 -0.81 0.60 -28.12
C TYR A 221 0.47 0.72 -27.27
N SER A 222 0.89 1.93 -26.94
CA SER A 222 2.13 2.19 -26.18
C SER A 222 1.85 2.61 -24.73
N SER A 223 2.79 2.33 -23.85
CA SER A 223 2.82 2.82 -22.47
C SER A 223 3.69 4.09 -22.39
N PRO A 224 3.36 5.06 -21.51
CA PRO A 224 2.23 5.01 -20.55
C PRO A 224 0.88 5.24 -21.23
N ASN A 225 -0.17 4.64 -20.64
CA ASN A 225 -1.55 4.86 -21.12
C ASN A 225 -2.00 6.28 -20.77
N PRO A 226 -2.72 6.97 -21.69
CA PRO A 226 -3.13 8.36 -21.43
C PRO A 226 -4.05 8.51 -20.22
N PHE A 227 -4.91 7.53 -19.96
CA PHE A 227 -5.80 7.49 -18.81
C PHE A 227 -5.95 6.06 -18.28
N THR A 228 -6.29 5.95 -17.00
CA THR A 228 -6.84 4.73 -16.41
C THR A 228 -8.20 5.04 -15.80
N ILE A 229 -9.21 4.24 -16.12
CA ILE A 229 -10.57 4.38 -15.60
C ILE A 229 -10.84 3.21 -14.67
N SER A 230 -11.28 3.50 -13.44
CA SER A 230 -11.58 2.48 -12.43
C SER A 230 -13.05 2.58 -11.99
N ASP A 231 -13.70 1.43 -11.88
CA ASP A 231 -14.96 1.32 -11.16
C ASP A 231 -14.66 1.28 -9.65
N LEU A 232 -14.99 2.37 -8.97
CA LEU A 232 -14.76 2.54 -7.53
C LEU A 232 -15.94 2.09 -6.67
N SER A 233 -16.89 1.31 -7.19
CA SER A 233 -17.99 0.73 -6.39
C SER A 233 -17.50 -0.26 -5.33
N THR A 234 -16.36 -0.88 -5.59
CA THR A 234 -15.58 -1.69 -4.67
C THR A 234 -14.14 -1.19 -4.70
N VAL A 235 -13.52 -1.09 -3.54
CA VAL A 235 -12.12 -0.68 -3.41
C VAL A 235 -11.35 -1.69 -2.56
N TRP A 236 -10.05 -1.66 -2.68
CA TRP A 236 -9.18 -2.43 -1.82
C TRP A 236 -8.58 -1.54 -0.73
N ILE A 237 -8.53 -2.06 0.47
CA ILE A 237 -7.65 -1.55 1.51
C ILE A 237 -6.43 -2.46 1.52
N VAL A 238 -5.29 -1.93 1.17
CA VAL A 238 -4.02 -2.65 1.20
C VAL A 238 -3.33 -2.30 2.50
N ALA A 239 -3.32 -3.24 3.44
CA ALA A 239 -2.72 -3.08 4.76
C ALA A 239 -1.34 -3.74 4.81
N ASP A 240 -0.41 -3.10 5.52
CA ASP A 240 0.94 -3.60 5.77
C ASP A 240 0.97 -4.37 7.08
N VAL A 241 1.10 -5.70 7.00
CA VAL A 241 1.14 -6.60 8.16
C VAL A 241 2.56 -7.11 8.34
N PHE A 242 3.12 -6.99 9.56
CA PHE A 242 4.46 -7.48 9.87
C PHE A 242 4.54 -9.00 9.84
N GLU A 243 5.71 -9.53 9.50
CA GLU A 243 5.99 -10.96 9.47
C GLU A 243 5.61 -11.67 10.79
N SER A 244 5.89 -11.03 11.94
CA SER A 244 5.56 -11.55 13.27
C SER A 244 4.06 -11.81 13.48
N ASP A 245 3.21 -11.06 12.79
CA ASP A 245 1.77 -11.00 13.01
C ASP A 245 0.97 -11.73 11.92
N MET A 246 1.68 -12.30 10.94
CA MET A 246 1.06 -12.99 9.81
C MET A 246 0.21 -14.20 10.21
N ALA A 247 0.55 -14.84 11.33
CA ALA A 247 -0.21 -15.99 11.85
C ALA A 247 -1.66 -15.62 12.28
N ASP A 248 -1.87 -14.35 12.62
CA ASP A 248 -3.16 -13.81 13.08
C ASP A 248 -4.07 -13.34 11.93
N VAL A 249 -3.60 -13.42 10.66
CA VAL A 249 -4.35 -12.97 9.48
C VAL A 249 -4.67 -14.16 8.57
N ARG A 250 -5.95 -14.38 8.28
CA ARG A 250 -6.40 -15.50 7.44
C ARG A 250 -7.28 -15.03 6.30
N LEU A 251 -7.12 -15.67 5.15
CA LEU A 251 -7.94 -15.40 3.96
C LEU A 251 -9.43 -15.65 4.25
N GLY A 252 -10.29 -14.73 3.80
CA GLY A 252 -11.73 -14.82 3.97
C GLY A 252 -12.26 -14.30 5.31
N GLU A 253 -11.40 -13.96 6.26
CA GLU A 253 -11.84 -13.37 7.54
C GLU A 253 -12.26 -11.89 7.38
N PRO A 254 -13.18 -11.42 8.24
CA PRO A 254 -13.59 -10.04 8.25
C PRO A 254 -12.50 -9.15 8.88
N ALA A 255 -12.35 -7.95 8.32
CA ALA A 255 -11.55 -6.88 8.91
C ALA A 255 -12.39 -5.62 9.12
N GLU A 256 -12.14 -4.90 10.21
CA GLU A 256 -12.75 -3.60 10.48
C GLU A 256 -11.79 -2.49 10.02
N ILE A 257 -12.26 -1.60 9.17
CA ILE A 257 -11.50 -0.49 8.62
C ILE A 257 -11.99 0.81 9.24
N LYS A 258 -11.07 1.64 9.69
CA LYS A 258 -11.29 2.99 10.18
C LYS A 258 -10.42 3.95 9.37
N LEU A 259 -11.06 4.78 8.54
CA LEU A 259 -10.34 5.77 7.73
C LEU A 259 -10.06 7.03 8.54
N ASN A 260 -8.89 7.64 8.33
CA ASN A 260 -8.52 8.89 9.00
C ASN A 260 -9.47 10.05 8.63
N ALA A 261 -10.01 10.03 7.39
CA ALA A 261 -11.00 11.01 6.94
C ALA A 261 -12.39 10.84 7.60
N TYR A 262 -12.69 9.66 8.15
CA TYR A 262 -13.97 9.31 8.76
C TYR A 262 -13.79 8.53 10.07
N PRO A 263 -13.25 9.15 11.12
CA PRO A 263 -12.81 8.46 12.34
C PRO A 263 -13.94 7.78 13.11
N ASP A 264 -15.17 8.26 12.96
CA ASP A 264 -16.34 7.70 13.66
C ASP A 264 -17.04 6.57 12.91
N ARG A 265 -16.58 6.28 11.68
CA ARG A 265 -17.18 5.22 10.85
C ARG A 265 -16.33 3.96 10.86
N LYS A 266 -16.96 2.86 11.25
CA LYS A 266 -16.41 1.52 11.15
C LYS A 266 -16.93 0.88 9.86
N ILE A 267 -16.01 0.57 8.96
CA ILE A 267 -16.31 -0.04 7.67
C ILE A 267 -15.87 -1.49 7.75
N ARG A 268 -16.67 -2.42 7.27
CA ARG A 268 -16.33 -3.84 7.23
C ARG A 268 -15.88 -4.23 5.85
N GLY A 269 -14.82 -5.02 5.80
CA GLY A 269 -14.31 -5.64 4.59
C GLY A 269 -13.95 -7.10 4.83
N THR A 270 -13.58 -7.79 3.76
CA THR A 270 -13.15 -9.21 3.80
C THR A 270 -11.75 -9.32 3.24
N ILE A 271 -10.90 -10.08 3.90
CA ILE A 271 -9.53 -10.36 3.44
C ILE A 271 -9.61 -11.20 2.17
N SER A 272 -9.27 -10.60 1.03
CA SER A 272 -9.36 -11.23 -0.29
C SER A 272 -8.04 -11.80 -0.77
N ASN A 273 -6.91 -11.30 -0.24
CA ASN A 273 -5.58 -11.81 -0.59
C ASN A 273 -4.56 -11.46 0.50
N ILE A 274 -3.61 -12.35 0.68
CA ILE A 274 -2.43 -12.14 1.54
C ILE A 274 -1.21 -12.31 0.64
N GLY A 275 -0.40 -11.25 0.53
CA GLY A 275 0.78 -11.22 -0.34
C GLY A 275 1.77 -12.32 0.03
N ALA A 276 2.19 -13.09 -0.97
CA ALA A 276 3.16 -14.18 -0.79
C ALA A 276 4.61 -13.67 -0.67
N ILE A 277 4.84 -12.39 -0.97
CA ILE A 277 6.17 -11.78 -0.96
C ILE A 277 6.16 -10.67 0.09
N LEU A 278 7.13 -10.71 0.98
CA LEU A 278 7.38 -9.64 1.95
C LEU A 278 8.18 -8.51 1.31
N ASP A 279 7.88 -7.28 1.68
CA ASP A 279 8.75 -6.15 1.39
C ASP A 279 10.03 -6.29 2.25
N PRO A 280 11.22 -6.44 1.63
CA PRO A 280 12.45 -6.70 2.37
C PRO A 280 12.91 -5.53 3.24
N ASN A 281 12.47 -4.30 2.94
CA ASN A 281 12.91 -3.10 3.65
C ASN A 281 12.15 -2.92 4.97
N ILE A 282 10.84 -3.20 4.95
CA ILE A 282 9.94 -2.99 6.09
C ILE A 282 9.44 -4.30 6.70
N ARG A 283 9.75 -5.45 6.09
CA ARG A 283 9.36 -6.81 6.51
C ARG A 283 7.86 -6.96 6.74
N THR A 284 7.06 -6.41 5.83
CA THR A 284 5.61 -6.52 5.86
C THR A 284 5.09 -7.27 4.64
N ALA A 285 3.99 -8.00 4.81
CA ALA A 285 3.18 -8.51 3.73
C ALA A 285 2.04 -7.54 3.42
N LYS A 286 1.71 -7.40 2.14
CA LYS A 286 0.54 -6.66 1.70
C LYS A 286 -0.70 -7.53 1.85
N VAL A 287 -1.58 -7.17 2.79
CA VAL A 287 -2.88 -7.82 2.97
C VAL A 287 -3.94 -6.98 2.29
N ARG A 288 -4.65 -7.58 1.35
CA ARG A 288 -5.70 -6.93 0.58
C ARG A 288 -7.06 -7.24 1.20
N ILE A 289 -7.79 -6.19 1.53
CA ILE A 289 -9.14 -6.27 2.08
C ILE A 289 -10.08 -5.67 1.04
N GLU A 290 -11.04 -6.43 0.59
CA GLU A 290 -12.08 -5.96 -0.33
C GLU A 290 -13.21 -5.30 0.45
N VAL A 291 -13.60 -4.10 0.00
CA VAL A 291 -14.57 -3.25 0.69
C VAL A 291 -15.53 -2.65 -0.32
N ALA A 292 -16.83 -2.82 -0.09
CA ALA A 292 -17.86 -2.12 -0.85
C ALA A 292 -17.80 -0.61 -0.56
N ASN A 293 -17.90 0.22 -1.61
CA ASN A 293 -17.78 1.66 -1.53
C ASN A 293 -19.04 2.39 -2.04
N PRO A 294 -20.19 2.22 -1.38
CA PRO A 294 -21.40 2.88 -1.81
C PRO A 294 -21.25 4.41 -1.72
N GLY A 295 -21.62 5.09 -2.80
CA GLY A 295 -21.53 6.56 -2.88
C GLY A 295 -20.12 7.11 -3.08
N GLY A 296 -19.09 6.28 -3.32
CA GLY A 296 -17.74 6.74 -3.65
C GLY A 296 -17.03 7.47 -2.50
N MET A 297 -17.38 7.16 -1.26
CA MET A 297 -16.84 7.82 -0.07
C MET A 297 -15.35 7.54 0.10
N MET A 298 -14.92 6.31 -0.16
CA MET A 298 -13.52 5.91 -0.12
C MET A 298 -12.86 6.27 -1.44
N ARG A 299 -11.87 7.14 -1.37
CA ARG A 299 -11.10 7.57 -2.54
C ARG A 299 -9.72 6.93 -2.51
N PRO A 300 -9.20 6.46 -3.65
CA PRO A 300 -7.81 5.99 -3.75
C PRO A 300 -6.84 7.02 -3.16
N GLY A 301 -5.84 6.54 -2.42
CA GLY A 301 -4.89 7.37 -1.68
C GLY A 301 -5.31 7.76 -0.26
N MET A 302 -6.54 7.47 0.19
CA MET A 302 -6.91 7.67 1.59
C MET A 302 -6.19 6.64 2.48
N TYR A 303 -5.79 7.08 3.67
CA TYR A 303 -5.17 6.25 4.70
C TYR A 303 -6.16 5.91 5.81
N GLY A 304 -5.94 4.77 6.42
CA GLY A 304 -6.69 4.31 7.57
C GLY A 304 -6.01 3.16 8.28
N THR A 305 -6.68 2.63 9.28
CA THR A 305 -6.26 1.43 10.00
C THR A 305 -7.21 0.28 9.69
N ALA A 306 -6.64 -0.91 9.50
CA ALA A 306 -7.36 -2.16 9.41
C ALA A 306 -7.15 -2.93 10.72
N THR A 307 -8.23 -3.33 11.37
CA THR A 307 -8.20 -4.18 12.56
C THR A 307 -8.63 -5.58 12.14
N PHE A 308 -7.74 -6.53 12.35
CA PHE A 308 -7.97 -7.96 12.13
C PHE A 308 -8.31 -8.60 13.47
N TYR A 309 -9.30 -9.48 13.49
CA TYR A 309 -9.71 -10.23 14.67
C TYR A 309 -9.33 -11.68 14.46
N SER A 310 -8.35 -12.16 15.23
CA SER A 310 -7.97 -13.58 15.19
C SER A 310 -9.11 -14.45 15.71
N THR A 311 -9.34 -15.58 15.09
CA THR A 311 -10.25 -16.61 15.62
C THR A 311 -9.71 -17.27 16.87
N ASP A 312 -8.39 -17.22 17.07
CA ASP A 312 -7.76 -17.80 18.24
C ASP A 312 -7.96 -16.88 19.46
N LYS A 313 -8.63 -17.38 20.46
CA LYS A 313 -8.80 -16.65 21.72
C LYS A 313 -7.48 -16.66 22.48
N LYS A 314 -7.01 -15.47 22.80
CA LYS A 314 -5.86 -15.27 23.68
C LYS A 314 -6.35 -14.98 25.07
N THR A 315 -5.82 -15.68 26.06
CA THR A 315 -6.15 -15.47 27.47
C THR A 315 -5.25 -14.36 28.02
N TYR A 316 -5.86 -13.29 28.47
CA TYR A 316 -5.19 -12.15 29.07
C TYR A 316 -5.35 -12.17 30.57
N THR A 317 -4.29 -11.79 31.32
CA THR A 317 -4.42 -11.44 32.73
C THR A 317 -4.86 -9.99 32.81
N THR A 318 -5.99 -9.71 33.47
CA THR A 318 -6.55 -8.35 33.49
C THR A 318 -6.82 -7.86 34.89
N VAL A 319 -6.65 -6.55 35.06
CA VAL A 319 -7.03 -5.79 36.25
C VAL A 319 -7.78 -4.53 35.79
N PRO A 320 -8.57 -3.87 36.66
CA PRO A 320 -9.09 -2.54 36.36
C PRO A 320 -7.97 -1.56 36.07
N SER A 321 -8.13 -0.67 35.09
CA SER A 321 -7.09 0.31 34.74
C SER A 321 -6.69 1.21 35.93
N SER A 322 -7.61 1.46 36.87
CA SER A 322 -7.33 2.17 38.12
C SER A 322 -6.37 1.46 39.07
N ALA A 323 -6.19 0.15 38.94
CA ALA A 323 -5.28 -0.63 39.77
C ALA A 323 -3.82 -0.47 39.36
N ILE A 324 -3.53 0.22 38.23
CA ILE A 324 -2.19 0.44 37.72
C ILE A 324 -1.75 1.87 38.05
N LEU A 325 -0.55 1.97 38.57
CA LEU A 325 0.15 3.23 38.81
C LEU A 325 1.23 3.42 37.75
N HIS A 326 1.12 4.47 36.97
CA HIS A 326 2.16 4.88 36.02
C HIS A 326 3.14 5.83 36.73
N LEU A 327 4.36 5.38 36.99
CA LEU A 327 5.38 6.16 37.68
C LEU A 327 6.76 5.94 37.05
N HIS A 328 7.45 7.04 36.64
CA HIS A 328 8.77 7.02 36.01
C HIS A 328 8.87 6.05 34.82
N ASP A 329 7.98 6.17 33.84
CA ASP A 329 7.87 5.34 32.63
C ASP A 329 7.74 3.82 32.89
N ARG A 330 7.23 3.46 34.09
CA ARG A 330 6.97 2.08 34.48
C ARG A 330 5.60 1.94 35.10
N ASP A 331 5.05 0.74 34.96
CA ASP A 331 3.75 0.38 35.49
C ASP A 331 3.93 -0.43 36.77
N TRP A 332 3.13 -0.10 37.76
CA TRP A 332 3.20 -0.71 39.08
C TRP A 332 1.80 -1.10 39.57
N VAL A 333 1.74 -2.20 40.31
CA VAL A 333 0.55 -2.59 41.07
C VAL A 333 0.92 -2.80 42.54
N PHE A 334 -0.05 -2.66 43.44
CA PHE A 334 0.14 -2.92 44.85
C PHE A 334 -0.52 -4.24 45.24
N ILE A 335 0.30 -5.19 45.69
CA ILE A 335 -0.11 -6.54 46.12
C ILE A 335 -0.19 -6.57 47.65
N PRO A 336 -1.35 -6.90 48.23
CA PRO A 336 -1.48 -7.03 49.68
C PRO A 336 -0.61 -8.20 50.19
N THR A 337 0.20 -7.95 51.25
CA THR A 337 1.11 -8.94 51.83
C THR A 337 1.19 -8.72 53.32
N ASN A 338 0.57 -9.59 54.14
CA ASN A 338 0.66 -9.56 55.60
C ASN A 338 0.33 -8.17 56.21
N GLY A 339 -0.75 -7.54 55.80
CA GLY A 339 -1.18 -6.22 56.30
C GLY A 339 -0.37 -5.03 55.75
N LYS A 340 0.53 -5.28 54.82
CA LYS A 340 1.33 -4.29 54.09
C LYS A 340 1.06 -4.44 52.59
N PHE A 341 1.55 -3.48 51.79
CA PHE A 341 1.39 -3.49 50.34
C PHE A 341 2.74 -3.55 49.68
N ARG A 342 2.92 -4.54 48.80
CA ARG A 342 4.14 -4.67 48.00
C ARG A 342 3.92 -4.01 46.64
N ARG A 343 4.71 -3.00 46.33
CA ARG A 343 4.74 -2.40 44.99
C ARG A 343 5.50 -3.31 44.04
N THR A 344 4.79 -3.87 43.08
CA THR A 344 5.32 -4.82 42.11
C THR A 344 5.28 -4.20 40.72
N GLN A 345 6.41 -4.23 40.00
CA GLN A 345 6.46 -3.78 38.63
C GLN A 345 5.71 -4.76 37.74
N VAL A 346 4.89 -4.23 36.84
CA VAL A 346 4.19 -4.99 35.82
C VAL A 346 4.43 -4.38 34.46
N THR A 347 4.16 -5.13 33.40
CA THR A 347 4.10 -4.61 32.06
C THR A 347 2.65 -4.65 31.61
N SER A 348 2.08 -3.47 31.38
CA SER A 348 0.74 -3.36 30.82
C SER A 348 0.75 -3.57 29.30
N GLY A 349 -0.31 -4.17 28.78
CA GLY A 349 -0.54 -4.37 27.34
C GLY A 349 -1.63 -3.46 26.83
N ALA A 350 -2.55 -3.99 26.03
CA ALA A 350 -3.67 -3.24 25.46
C ALA A 350 -4.75 -2.91 26.50
N GLN A 351 -5.39 -1.77 26.34
CA GLN A 351 -6.62 -1.47 27.07
C GLN A 351 -7.78 -2.27 26.47
N LEU A 352 -8.50 -2.99 27.33
CA LEU A 352 -9.62 -3.84 26.97
C LEU A 352 -10.98 -3.16 27.27
N PRO A 353 -12.09 -3.67 26.73
CA PRO A 353 -13.42 -3.18 27.08
C PRO A 353 -13.68 -3.21 28.59
N ASN A 354 -14.66 -2.42 29.05
CA ASN A 354 -15.06 -2.31 30.47
C ASN A 354 -13.96 -1.77 31.39
N ASN A 355 -13.10 -0.92 30.88
CA ASN A 355 -12.01 -0.28 31.66
C ASN A 355 -11.02 -1.28 32.28
N LEU A 356 -10.84 -2.42 31.62
CA LEU A 356 -9.82 -3.41 31.98
C LEU A 356 -8.51 -3.12 31.26
N GLN A 357 -7.41 -3.42 31.94
CA GLN A 357 -6.06 -3.33 31.40
C GLN A 357 -5.43 -4.71 31.37
N GLU A 358 -4.88 -5.08 30.23
CA GLU A 358 -4.05 -6.28 30.08
C GLU A 358 -2.75 -6.13 30.86
N ILE A 359 -2.33 -7.20 31.53
CA ILE A 359 -0.99 -7.35 32.13
C ILE A 359 -0.27 -8.48 31.41
N THR A 360 0.81 -8.12 30.71
CA THR A 360 1.62 -9.08 29.93
C THR A 360 2.67 -9.78 30.78
N SER A 361 3.16 -9.13 31.85
CA SER A 361 4.13 -9.71 32.79
C SER A 361 4.04 -9.07 34.18
N GLY A 362 4.53 -9.78 35.21
CA GLY A 362 4.62 -9.28 36.56
C GLY A 362 3.42 -9.61 37.46
N LEU A 363 2.30 -10.12 36.90
CA LEU A 363 1.11 -10.52 37.67
C LEU A 363 0.50 -11.79 37.11
N GLN A 364 0.07 -12.68 37.99
CA GLN A 364 -0.59 -13.93 37.59
C GLN A 364 -2.13 -13.83 37.84
N PRO A 365 -2.93 -14.53 37.03
CA PRO A 365 -4.36 -14.68 37.31
C PRO A 365 -4.60 -15.26 38.70
N GLY A 366 -5.57 -14.67 39.45
CA GLY A 366 -5.87 -15.08 40.82
C GLY A 366 -5.13 -14.28 41.89
N GLN A 367 -4.09 -13.51 41.54
CA GLN A 367 -3.43 -12.62 42.49
C GLN A 367 -4.32 -11.40 42.82
N GLN A 368 -4.26 -10.98 44.08
CA GLN A 368 -4.99 -9.83 44.57
C GLN A 368 -4.15 -8.57 44.40
N VAL A 369 -4.77 -7.48 43.95
CA VAL A 369 -4.16 -6.15 43.82
C VAL A 369 -5.13 -5.09 44.37
N VAL A 370 -4.61 -3.94 44.77
CA VAL A 370 -5.41 -2.80 45.15
C VAL A 370 -6.18 -2.25 43.94
N SER A 371 -7.47 -1.98 44.10
CA SER A 371 -8.33 -1.54 42.99
C SER A 371 -8.02 -0.13 42.47
N ASN A 372 -7.43 0.72 43.34
CA ASN A 372 -7.01 2.08 42.97
C ASN A 372 -5.58 2.34 43.48
N ALA A 373 -4.62 2.22 42.58
CA ALA A 373 -3.22 2.37 42.89
C ALA A 373 -2.81 3.83 43.24
N GLY A 374 -3.53 4.80 42.68
CA GLY A 374 -3.27 6.22 42.95
C GLY A 374 -3.62 6.61 44.42
N THR A 375 -4.66 6.04 45.00
CA THR A 375 -5.03 6.36 46.38
C THR A 375 -4.01 5.84 47.40
N ILE A 376 -3.47 4.62 47.17
CA ILE A 376 -2.46 4.06 48.04
C ILE A 376 -1.11 4.77 47.86
N GLN A 377 -0.75 5.17 46.63
CA GLN A 377 0.48 5.93 46.42
C GLN A 377 0.44 7.28 47.16
N ASN A 378 -0.69 7.99 47.06
CA ASN A 378 -0.88 9.25 47.81
C ASN A 378 -0.74 9.08 49.33
N ALA A 379 -1.21 7.95 49.89
CA ALA A 379 -1.04 7.67 51.30
C ALA A 379 0.47 7.44 51.66
N ILE A 380 1.17 6.69 50.82
CA ILE A 380 2.62 6.45 51.02
C ILE A 380 3.41 7.75 50.92
N ASP A 381 3.07 8.66 50.04
CA ASP A 381 3.79 9.92 49.84
C ASP A 381 3.52 10.95 50.97
N ASN A 382 2.45 10.74 51.77
CA ASN A 382 2.07 11.62 52.88
C ASN A 382 2.52 11.10 54.24
N GLU A 383 3.07 9.88 54.37
CA GLU A 383 3.69 9.33 55.56
C GLU A 383 5.22 9.62 55.54
#